data_363a87885387c42c3047ee1a1d67664a
#
_entry.id   363a87885387c42c3047ee1a1d67664a
#
_cell.length_a   1.000
_cell.length_b   1.000
_cell.length_c   1.000
_cell.angle_alpha   90.00
_cell.angle_beta   90.00
_cell.angle_gamma   90.00
#
_symmetry.space_group_name_H-M   'P 1'
#
loop_
_entity.id
_entity.type
_entity.pdbx_description
1 polymer ?
#
loop_
_entity_poly.entity_id
_entity_poly.type
_entity_poly.pdbx_seq_one_letter_code
_entity_poly.pdbx_strand_id
1 'polypeptide(L)' 'MIPEIAEGEVYRMRRQHPCGGWEWRVFRAGADIGIECLTCQRRVILERRKFESRMKALVPRDA' A
#
# COMPACT_ATOMS: atom_id res chain seq x y z
N MET A 1 -7.34 10.21 10.51
CA MET A 1 -6.24 10.78 9.74
C MET A 1 -5.13 9.76 9.60
N ILE A 2 -4.64 9.59 8.39
CA ILE A 2 -3.62 8.59 8.13
C ILE A 2 -2.26 9.15 8.51
N PRO A 3 -1.48 8.42 9.29
CA PRO A 3 -0.14 8.87 9.62
C PRO A 3 0.73 8.93 8.38
N GLU A 4 1.91 9.46 8.54
CA GLU A 4 2.86 9.62 7.46
C GLU A 4 3.17 8.27 6.81
N ILE A 5 3.04 8.23 5.49
CA ILE A 5 3.32 7.02 4.74
C ILE A 5 4.82 6.96 4.44
N ALA A 6 5.44 5.84 4.76
CA ALA A 6 6.88 5.67 4.59
C ALA A 6 7.20 4.49 3.68
N GLU A 7 8.32 4.59 2.97
CA GLU A 7 8.79 3.49 2.13
C GLU A 7 9.12 2.28 2.99
N GLY A 8 8.78 1.11 2.46
CA GLY A 8 9.01 -0.14 3.17
C GLY A 8 7.84 -0.60 4.02
N GLU A 9 6.89 0.28 4.28
CA GLU A 9 5.71 -0.10 5.05
C GLU A 9 4.74 -0.89 4.22
N VAL A 10 4.02 -1.81 4.89
CA VAL A 10 3.03 -2.66 4.24
C VAL A 10 1.65 -2.23 4.69
N TYR A 11 0.74 -2.10 3.74
CA TYR A 11 -0.65 -1.71 4.01
C TYR A 11 -1.60 -2.75 3.47
N ARG A 12 -2.66 -3.00 4.20
CA ARG A 12 -3.74 -3.86 3.75
C ARG A 12 -4.78 -3.01 3.05
N MET A 13 -5.18 -3.42 1.86
CA MET A 13 -6.17 -2.70 1.08
C MET A 13 -7.58 -3.14 1.42
N ARG A 14 -8.56 -2.30 1.10
CA ARG A 14 -9.97 -2.60 1.33
C ARG A 14 -10.48 -3.67 0.38
N ARG A 15 -9.90 -3.73 -0.82
CA ARG A 15 -10.32 -4.69 -1.83
C ARG A 15 -9.20 -5.65 -2.12
N GLN A 16 -9.58 -6.89 -2.38
CA GLN A 16 -8.63 -7.90 -2.78
C GLN A 16 -8.17 -7.62 -4.20
N HIS A 17 -6.86 -7.73 -4.42
CA HIS A 17 -6.30 -7.63 -5.75
C HIS A 17 -6.72 -8.85 -6.58
N PRO A 18 -6.86 -8.73 -7.92
CA PRO A 18 -7.24 -9.87 -8.76
C PRO A 18 -6.35 -11.09 -8.60
N CYS A 19 -5.10 -10.91 -8.18
CA CYS A 19 -4.20 -12.05 -7.92
C CYS A 19 -4.50 -12.77 -6.62
N GLY A 20 -5.43 -12.26 -5.81
CA GLY A 20 -5.79 -12.83 -4.53
C GLY A 20 -5.12 -12.16 -3.34
N GLY A 21 -4.19 -11.25 -3.57
CA GLY A 21 -3.46 -10.59 -2.50
C GLY A 21 -4.23 -9.42 -1.90
N TRP A 22 -3.91 -9.12 -0.64
CA TRP A 22 -4.52 -8.02 0.08
C TRP A 22 -3.51 -6.98 0.51
N GLU A 23 -2.22 -7.34 0.59
CA GLU A 23 -1.20 -6.50 1.19
C GLU A 23 -0.26 -5.96 0.13
N TRP A 24 0.11 -4.70 0.31
CA TRP A 24 0.96 -3.99 -0.62
C TRP A 24 2.05 -3.27 0.15
N ARG A 25 3.26 -3.30 -0.38
CA ARG A 25 4.38 -2.60 0.22
C ARG A 25 4.63 -1.29 -0.52
N VAL A 26 4.86 -0.23 0.24
CA VAL A 26 5.19 1.08 -0.33
C VAL A 26 6.65 1.07 -0.77
N PHE A 27 6.89 1.31 -2.06
CA PHE A 27 8.25 1.44 -2.57
C PHE A 27 8.59 2.90 -2.90
N ARG A 28 7.60 3.77 -2.89
CA ARG A 28 7.81 5.18 -3.16
C ARG A 28 6.79 5.99 -2.36
N ALA A 29 7.27 6.95 -1.59
CA ALA A 29 6.42 7.83 -0.80
C ALA A 29 6.79 9.27 -1.11
N GLY A 30 5.90 9.99 -1.77
CA GLY A 30 6.09 11.37 -2.16
C GLY A 30 4.75 11.98 -2.46
N ALA A 31 4.69 12.85 -3.47
CA ALA A 31 3.42 13.38 -3.94
C ALA A 31 2.51 12.24 -4.38
N ASP A 32 3.10 11.23 -5.03
CA ASP A 32 2.40 10.00 -5.40
C ASP A 32 2.93 8.86 -4.55
N ILE A 33 2.08 7.87 -4.34
CA ILE A 33 2.44 6.68 -3.57
C ILE A 33 2.61 5.51 -4.52
N GLY A 34 3.80 4.94 -4.55
CA GLY A 34 4.07 3.73 -5.33
C GLY A 34 3.96 2.52 -4.43
N ILE A 35 3.18 1.54 -4.84
CA ILE A 35 2.95 0.33 -4.07
C ILE A 35 3.17 -0.91 -4.91
N GLU A 36 3.62 -1.97 -4.25
CA GLU A 36 3.90 -3.24 -4.89
C GLU A 36 3.12 -4.34 -4.18
N CYS A 37 2.36 -5.11 -4.95
CA CYS A 37 1.61 -6.23 -4.41
C CYS A 37 2.58 -7.31 -3.92
N LEU A 38 2.42 -7.75 -2.67
CA LEU A 38 3.30 -8.76 -2.10
C LEU A 38 3.05 -10.15 -2.67
N THR A 39 1.92 -10.36 -3.33
CA THR A 39 1.57 -11.65 -3.88
C THR A 39 2.05 -11.82 -5.31
N CYS A 40 1.79 -10.85 -6.18
CA CYS A 40 2.14 -10.96 -7.59
C CYS A 40 3.21 -9.98 -8.05
N GLN A 41 3.70 -9.13 -7.16
CA GLN A 41 4.75 -8.13 -7.42
C GLN A 41 4.34 -7.07 -8.44
N ARG A 42 3.06 -6.89 -8.68
CA ARG A 42 2.61 -5.82 -9.56
C ARG A 42 2.83 -4.47 -8.87
N ARG A 43 3.33 -3.51 -9.60
CA ARG A 43 3.58 -2.16 -9.09
C ARG A 43 2.56 -1.19 -9.66
N VAL A 44 2.06 -0.32 -8.79
CA VAL A 44 1.06 0.69 -9.16
C VAL A 44 1.44 1.99 -8.48
N ILE A 45 1.21 3.10 -9.18
CA ILE A 45 1.41 4.42 -8.61
C ILE A 45 0.05 5.09 -8.49
N LEU A 46 -0.26 5.56 -7.29
CA LEU A 46 -1.54 6.19 -6.98
C LEU A 46 -1.29 7.57 -6.39
N GLU A 47 -2.20 8.48 -6.65
CA GLU A 47 -2.20 9.73 -5.91
C GLU A 47 -2.37 9.42 -4.43
N ARG A 48 -1.75 10.22 -3.57
CA ARG A 48 -1.82 10.02 -2.12
C ARG A 48 -3.26 9.90 -1.65
N ARG A 49 -4.14 10.76 -2.15
CA ARG A 49 -5.54 10.76 -1.76
C ARG A 49 -6.25 9.44 -2.14
N LYS A 50 -5.95 8.92 -3.32
CA LYS A 50 -6.52 7.64 -3.75
C LYS A 50 -5.98 6.49 -2.90
N PHE A 51 -4.69 6.52 -2.60
CA PHE A 51 -4.12 5.49 -1.74
C PHE A 51 -4.78 5.50 -0.37
N GLU A 52 -4.96 6.70 0.20
CA GLU A 52 -5.59 6.82 1.52
C GLU A 52 -7.02 6.28 1.53
N SER A 53 -7.75 6.48 0.45
CA SER A 53 -9.13 5.99 0.39
C SER A 53 -9.21 4.49 0.17
N ARG A 54 -8.18 3.89 -0.41
CA ARG A 54 -8.17 2.47 -0.75
C ARG A 54 -7.52 1.59 0.30
N MET A 55 -6.64 2.16 1.12
CA MET A 55 -5.98 1.37 2.16
C MET A 55 -6.92 1.21 3.35
N LYS A 56 -6.81 0.06 4.01
CA LYS A 56 -7.62 -0.23 5.18
C LYS A 56 -6.83 -0.02 6.46
N ALA A 57 -5.63 -0.54 6.53
CA ALA A 57 -4.84 -0.48 7.75
C ALA A 57 -3.37 -0.68 7.45
N LEU A 58 -2.54 -0.13 8.31
CA LEU A 58 -1.10 -0.41 8.31
C LEU A 58 -0.88 -1.79 8.91
N VAL A 59 -0.13 -2.62 8.22
CA VAL A 59 0.23 -3.94 8.74
C VAL A 59 1.47 -3.78 9.60
N PRO A 60 1.40 -4.11 10.90
CA PRO A 60 2.57 -3.96 11.76
C PRO A 60 3.70 -4.87 11.30
N ARG A 61 4.91 -4.37 11.41
CA ARG A 61 6.08 -5.20 11.17
C ARG A 61 6.39 -5.99 12.42
N ASP A 62 6.65 -7.27 12.23
CA ASP A 62 7.18 -8.06 13.32
C ASP A 62 8.66 -7.73 13.45
N ALA A 63 9.01 -7.33 14.61
CA ALA A 63 10.40 -7.01 14.90
C ALA A 63 11.23 -8.28 14.97
#